data_4ced8b8721efcc5165f088517b40af78
#
_entry.id   4ced8b8721efcc5165f088517b40af78
#
_cell.length_a   1.000
_cell.length_b   1.000
_cell.length_c   1.000
_cell.angle_alpha   90.00
_cell.angle_beta   90.00
_cell.angle_gamma   90.00
#
_symmetry.space_group_name_H-M   'P 1'
#
loop_
_entity.id
_entity.type
_entity.pdbx_description
1 polymer ?
#
loop_
_entity_poly.entity_id
_entity_poly.type
_entity_poly.pdbx_seq_one_letter_code
_entity_poly.pdbx_strand_id
1 'polypeptide(L)'
;MKVRWLTFAAVGMIGFIVQLAALWVLTNQLHFHYLAGTIVATELAILLNFFCHEWWTWSDRPADRQEAIRRFGRFHVANGAISLAGGALMMPLLIELGHVNYLLANALTVVGCSVANFVAADRVVFKPGSHMWRPALLLMLALVASSAPVAAADLRPDTLDAFNHYVRMTESRMDGELHGKVAFLWVDRLPEAERLEAYARLKRGETVVSRLVTRDAGKEINSPHGLIHHWIGTSFAPHATADRVVSVMQDYDRYQEIYSPNVRRSHTISRQGETFKTYVQLYMKKVVSVVLNTEYDVRYTRLSGTRVHTRSYSTRIAEVQDPGTADEKEAPIGHDSGYLWRFDNYCSVEERAEGVYVQCESVSLSRAIPTGLGWLVGPFVTSIPRESLEFTLGSMRKALSYSGK
;
A
#
# COMPACT_ATOMS: atom_id res chain seq x y z
N MET A 1 -25.30 31.75 -17.68
CA MET A 1 -24.35 30.62 -17.52
C MET A 1 -22.99 31.02 -16.95
N LYS A 2 -22.29 32.03 -17.49
CA LYS A 2 -20.96 32.46 -16.96
C LYS A 2 -20.95 32.82 -15.48
N VAL A 3 -21.97 33.55 -15.00
CA VAL A 3 -22.07 33.95 -13.58
C VAL A 3 -22.29 32.74 -12.65
N ARG A 4 -23.16 31.77 -13.03
CA ARG A 4 -23.40 30.57 -12.19
C ARG A 4 -22.17 29.67 -12.05
N TRP A 5 -21.37 29.50 -13.10
CA TRP A 5 -20.14 28.75 -13.01
C TRP A 5 -19.15 29.39 -12.03
N LEU A 6 -18.97 30.69 -12.08
CA LEU A 6 -18.10 31.41 -11.14
C LEU A 6 -18.59 31.28 -9.70
N THR A 7 -19.90 31.43 -9.47
CA THR A 7 -20.50 31.25 -8.14
C THR A 7 -20.34 29.82 -7.67
N PHE A 8 -20.52 28.81 -8.53
CA PHE A 8 -20.31 27.40 -8.23
C PHE A 8 -18.84 27.14 -7.81
N ALA A 9 -17.89 27.66 -8.57
CA ALA A 9 -16.46 27.52 -8.26
C ALA A 9 -16.08 28.21 -6.93
N ALA A 10 -16.64 29.41 -6.68
CA ALA A 10 -16.41 30.13 -5.42
C ALA A 10 -16.95 29.37 -4.21
N VAL A 11 -18.17 28.81 -4.30
CA VAL A 11 -18.74 27.96 -3.24
C VAL A 11 -17.87 26.71 -3.01
N GLY A 12 -17.43 26.05 -4.07
CA GLY A 12 -16.51 24.90 -3.95
C GLY A 12 -15.21 25.26 -3.22
N MET A 13 -14.64 26.43 -3.48
CA MET A 13 -13.43 26.92 -2.79
C MET A 13 -13.70 27.19 -1.31
N ILE A 14 -14.84 27.81 -0.98
CA ILE A 14 -15.25 28.04 0.41
C ILE A 14 -15.40 26.70 1.14
N GLY A 15 -16.07 25.72 0.52
CA GLY A 15 -16.22 24.39 1.10
C GLY A 15 -14.89 23.70 1.34
N PHE A 16 -13.93 23.83 0.44
CA PHE A 16 -12.57 23.28 0.61
C PHE A 16 -11.83 23.92 1.82
N ILE A 17 -11.91 25.25 1.97
CA ILE A 17 -11.31 25.95 3.11
C ILE A 17 -11.95 25.48 4.42
N VAL A 18 -13.28 25.37 4.45
CA VAL A 18 -14.03 24.89 5.63
C VAL A 18 -13.69 23.46 5.95
N GLN A 19 -13.54 22.59 4.95
CA GLN A 19 -13.10 21.20 5.14
C GLN A 19 -11.73 21.11 5.80
N LEU A 20 -10.76 21.90 5.34
CA LEU A 20 -9.41 21.93 5.93
C LEU A 20 -9.45 22.46 7.36
N ALA A 21 -10.18 23.53 7.61
CA ALA A 21 -10.33 24.10 8.96
C ALA A 21 -11.03 23.12 9.91
N ALA A 22 -12.10 22.47 9.47
CA ALA A 22 -12.81 21.48 10.26
C ALA A 22 -11.92 20.26 10.55
N LEU A 23 -11.20 19.76 9.57
CA LEU A 23 -10.24 18.67 9.74
C LEU A 23 -9.17 19.03 10.78
N TRP A 24 -8.60 20.22 10.68
CA TRP A 24 -7.61 20.70 11.65
C TRP A 24 -8.17 20.76 13.07
N VAL A 25 -9.38 21.31 13.26
CA VAL A 25 -10.05 21.37 14.58
C VAL A 25 -10.33 19.96 15.11
N LEU A 26 -10.89 19.07 14.28
CA LEU A 26 -11.23 17.72 14.69
C LEU A 26 -9.99 16.89 15.08
N THR A 27 -8.89 17.02 14.33
CA THR A 27 -7.69 16.24 14.60
C THR A 27 -6.82 16.86 15.71
N ASN A 28 -6.60 18.16 15.73
CA ASN A 28 -5.65 18.80 16.65
C ASN A 28 -6.27 19.31 17.96
N GLN A 29 -7.57 19.65 17.97
CA GLN A 29 -8.23 20.16 19.17
C GLN A 29 -9.12 19.11 19.84
N LEU A 30 -9.80 18.28 19.04
CA LEU A 30 -10.74 17.28 19.55
C LEU A 30 -10.16 15.87 19.53
N HIS A 31 -8.89 15.71 19.10
CA HIS A 31 -8.15 14.44 19.06
C HIS A 31 -8.87 13.29 18.32
N PHE A 32 -9.72 13.64 17.35
CA PHE A 32 -10.30 12.61 16.47
C PHE A 32 -9.20 11.95 15.65
N HIS A 33 -9.33 10.65 15.46
CA HIS A 33 -8.50 9.95 14.46
C HIS A 33 -8.69 10.62 13.09
N TYR A 34 -7.60 10.91 12.38
CA TYR A 34 -7.63 11.72 11.15
C TYR A 34 -8.61 11.19 10.08
N LEU A 35 -8.83 9.87 9.98
CA LEU A 35 -9.82 9.30 9.05
C LEU A 35 -11.24 9.69 9.44
N ALA A 36 -11.59 9.58 10.73
CA ALA A 36 -12.89 10.02 11.23
C ALA A 36 -13.06 11.52 11.08
N GLY A 37 -11.99 12.29 11.40
CA GLY A 37 -11.95 13.74 11.19
C GLY A 37 -12.16 14.11 9.72
N THR A 38 -11.53 13.38 8.78
CA THR A 38 -11.70 13.63 7.34
C THR A 38 -13.13 13.39 6.89
N ILE A 39 -13.75 12.29 7.32
CA ILE A 39 -15.16 11.97 6.96
C ILE A 39 -16.07 13.09 7.45
N VAL A 40 -15.98 13.46 8.73
CA VAL A 40 -16.83 14.50 9.31
C VAL A 40 -16.59 15.86 8.64
N ALA A 41 -15.33 16.24 8.41
CA ALA A 41 -14.97 17.49 7.73
C ALA A 41 -15.50 17.53 6.28
N THR A 42 -15.44 16.40 5.56
CA THR A 42 -15.98 16.29 4.20
C THR A 42 -17.50 16.42 4.18
N GLU A 43 -18.21 15.75 5.10
CA GLU A 43 -19.65 15.86 5.22
C GLU A 43 -20.09 17.30 5.54
N LEU A 44 -19.39 17.99 6.45
CA LEU A 44 -19.64 19.40 6.75
C LEU A 44 -19.44 20.29 5.52
N ALA A 45 -18.41 20.05 4.72
CA ALA A 45 -18.16 20.80 3.50
C ALA A 45 -19.25 20.55 2.45
N ILE A 46 -19.71 19.30 2.28
CA ILE A 46 -20.80 18.96 1.35
C ILE A 46 -22.11 19.62 1.77
N LEU A 47 -22.43 19.58 3.06
CA LEU A 47 -23.60 20.28 3.62
C LEU A 47 -23.55 21.78 3.34
N LEU A 48 -22.43 22.42 3.66
CA LEU A 48 -22.22 23.84 3.43
C LEU A 48 -22.36 24.19 1.94
N ASN A 49 -21.68 23.44 1.08
CA ASN A 49 -21.74 23.66 -0.36
C ASN A 49 -23.17 23.53 -0.89
N PHE A 50 -23.94 22.53 -0.42
CA PHE A 50 -25.33 22.37 -0.81
C PHE A 50 -26.17 23.58 -0.42
N PHE A 51 -26.09 24.06 0.83
CA PHE A 51 -26.84 25.24 1.29
C PHE A 51 -26.42 26.50 0.54
N CYS A 52 -25.13 26.73 0.31
CA CYS A 52 -24.66 27.86 -0.47
C CYS A 52 -25.15 27.79 -1.93
N HIS A 53 -25.22 26.59 -2.52
CA HIS A 53 -25.74 26.41 -3.84
C HIS A 53 -27.24 26.65 -3.93
N GLU A 54 -28.05 26.21 -2.94
CA GLU A 54 -29.49 26.46 -2.86
C GLU A 54 -29.78 27.95 -2.76
N TRP A 55 -29.04 28.67 -1.90
CA TRP A 55 -29.33 30.07 -1.61
C TRP A 55 -28.64 31.07 -2.54
N TRP A 56 -27.56 30.70 -3.18
CA TRP A 56 -26.75 31.61 -4.00
C TRP A 56 -26.68 31.20 -5.46
N THR A 57 -26.21 29.98 -5.79
CA THR A 57 -25.97 29.58 -7.16
C THR A 57 -27.27 29.33 -7.92
N TRP A 58 -28.27 28.72 -7.28
CA TRP A 58 -29.59 28.39 -7.83
C TRP A 58 -30.75 29.05 -7.07
N SER A 59 -30.53 30.23 -6.50
CA SER A 59 -31.56 31.01 -5.80
C SER A 59 -32.81 31.34 -6.64
N ASP A 60 -32.67 31.27 -7.98
CA ASP A 60 -33.78 31.43 -8.94
C ASP A 60 -34.65 30.17 -9.08
N ARG A 61 -34.29 29.08 -8.41
CA ARG A 61 -35.01 27.78 -8.47
C ARG A 61 -35.41 27.35 -7.06
N PRO A 62 -36.33 28.10 -6.38
CA PRO A 62 -36.70 27.79 -5.02
C PRO A 62 -37.33 26.39 -4.91
N ALA A 63 -37.07 25.71 -3.79
CA ALA A 63 -37.60 24.40 -3.46
C ALA A 63 -38.38 24.43 -2.17
N ASP A 64 -39.44 23.63 -2.07
CA ASP A 64 -40.04 23.33 -0.79
C ASP A 64 -39.13 22.40 0.03
N ARG A 65 -39.47 22.23 1.32
CA ARG A 65 -38.67 21.41 2.23
C ARG A 65 -38.44 19.98 1.72
N GLN A 66 -39.45 19.38 1.10
CA GLN A 66 -39.39 18.01 0.63
C GLN A 66 -38.49 17.87 -0.63
N GLU A 67 -38.58 18.85 -1.53
CA GLU A 67 -37.72 18.90 -2.70
C GLU A 67 -36.28 19.26 -2.33
N ALA A 68 -36.04 20.13 -1.35
CA ALA A 68 -34.70 20.45 -0.85
C ALA A 68 -33.98 19.20 -0.29
N ILE A 69 -34.68 18.34 0.46
CA ILE A 69 -34.14 17.07 0.94
C ILE A 69 -33.78 16.14 -0.22
N ARG A 70 -34.64 16.05 -1.25
CA ARG A 70 -34.36 15.25 -2.44
C ARG A 70 -33.19 15.80 -3.25
N ARG A 71 -33.07 17.11 -3.37
CA ARG A 71 -31.93 17.79 -4.02
C ARG A 71 -30.64 17.52 -3.27
N PHE A 72 -30.67 17.58 -1.94
CA PHE A 72 -29.52 17.25 -1.12
C PHE A 72 -29.02 15.82 -1.40
N GLY A 73 -29.91 14.83 -1.39
CA GLY A 73 -29.53 13.45 -1.71
C GLY A 73 -28.93 13.30 -3.12
N ARG A 74 -29.55 13.95 -4.13
CA ARG A 74 -29.01 13.95 -5.51
C ARG A 74 -27.66 14.63 -5.61
N PHE A 75 -27.49 15.76 -4.91
CA PHE A 75 -26.23 16.50 -4.87
C PHE A 75 -25.12 15.68 -4.27
N HIS A 76 -25.36 15.04 -3.14
CA HIS A 76 -24.39 14.21 -2.43
C HIS A 76 -23.93 13.03 -3.29
N VAL A 77 -24.88 12.28 -3.88
CA VAL A 77 -24.57 11.12 -4.74
C VAL A 77 -23.83 11.55 -6.02
N ALA A 78 -24.29 12.60 -6.70
CA ALA A 78 -23.67 13.06 -7.93
C ALA A 78 -22.24 13.57 -7.69
N ASN A 79 -22.04 14.38 -6.65
CA ASN A 79 -20.74 14.93 -6.32
C ASN A 79 -19.74 13.83 -5.90
N GLY A 80 -20.17 12.90 -5.07
CA GLY A 80 -19.35 11.75 -4.67
C GLY A 80 -18.98 10.84 -5.85
N ALA A 81 -19.95 10.46 -6.67
CA ALA A 81 -19.73 9.59 -7.83
C ALA A 81 -18.79 10.22 -8.87
N ILE A 82 -18.96 11.52 -9.18
CA ILE A 82 -18.11 12.22 -10.15
C ILE A 82 -16.68 12.37 -9.61
N SER A 83 -16.52 12.69 -8.34
CA SER A 83 -15.18 12.83 -7.73
C SER A 83 -14.43 11.50 -7.69
N LEU A 84 -15.11 10.41 -7.33
CA LEU A 84 -14.54 9.06 -7.33
C LEU A 84 -14.20 8.59 -8.76
N ALA A 85 -15.12 8.76 -9.72
CA ALA A 85 -14.89 8.36 -11.10
C ALA A 85 -13.75 9.17 -11.74
N GLY A 86 -13.67 10.47 -11.46
CA GLY A 86 -12.58 11.33 -11.94
C GLY A 86 -11.21 10.87 -11.42
N GLY A 87 -11.09 10.65 -10.12
CA GLY A 87 -9.85 10.15 -9.52
C GLY A 87 -9.47 8.75 -10.03
N ALA A 88 -10.44 7.85 -10.15
CA ALA A 88 -10.18 6.46 -10.54
C ALA A 88 -9.94 6.26 -12.04
N LEU A 89 -10.50 7.10 -12.90
CA LEU A 89 -10.45 6.93 -14.35
C LEU A 89 -9.57 7.99 -15.03
N MET A 90 -9.75 9.29 -14.73
CA MET A 90 -9.01 10.35 -15.41
C MET A 90 -7.53 10.40 -15.01
N MET A 91 -7.22 10.19 -13.74
CA MET A 91 -5.82 10.23 -13.28
C MET A 91 -4.94 9.19 -13.98
N PRO A 92 -5.28 7.87 -13.95
CA PRO A 92 -4.50 6.86 -14.67
C PRO A 92 -4.42 7.14 -16.18
N LEU A 93 -5.53 7.54 -16.78
CA LEU A 93 -5.61 7.81 -18.22
C LEU A 93 -4.67 8.96 -18.64
N LEU A 94 -4.59 10.03 -17.85
CA LEU A 94 -3.69 11.15 -18.11
C LEU A 94 -2.22 10.79 -17.86
N ILE A 95 -1.93 9.97 -16.84
CA ILE A 95 -0.55 9.61 -16.47
C ILE A 95 -0.04 8.49 -17.39
N GLU A 96 -0.79 7.41 -17.57
CA GLU A 96 -0.32 6.21 -18.26
C GLU A 96 -0.40 6.31 -19.77
N LEU A 97 -1.50 6.89 -20.32
CA LEU A 97 -1.69 7.05 -21.76
C LEU A 97 -1.25 8.42 -22.24
N GLY A 98 -1.46 9.48 -21.46
CA GLY A 98 -1.11 10.84 -21.83
C GLY A 98 0.32 11.26 -21.46
N HIS A 99 1.06 10.44 -20.70
CA HIS A 99 2.39 10.75 -20.15
C HIS A 99 2.47 12.12 -19.45
N VAL A 100 1.34 12.57 -18.89
CA VAL A 100 1.22 13.87 -18.20
C VAL A 100 1.84 13.76 -16.80
N ASN A 101 2.59 14.78 -16.39
CA ASN A 101 3.10 14.86 -15.02
C ASN A 101 1.94 14.76 -14.00
N TYR A 102 2.13 14.01 -12.91
CA TYR A 102 1.08 13.70 -11.94
C TYR A 102 0.40 14.93 -11.31
N LEU A 103 1.15 16.05 -11.11
CA LEU A 103 0.58 17.29 -10.59
C LEU A 103 -0.36 17.95 -11.60
N LEU A 104 0.04 17.98 -12.88
CA LEU A 104 -0.79 18.51 -13.96
C LEU A 104 -2.00 17.60 -14.23
N ALA A 105 -1.79 16.27 -14.19
CA ALA A 105 -2.88 15.29 -14.30
C ALA A 105 -3.91 15.49 -13.17
N ASN A 106 -3.46 15.69 -11.93
CA ASN A 106 -4.36 16.01 -10.81
C ASN A 106 -5.14 17.31 -11.02
N ALA A 107 -4.45 18.39 -11.41
CA ALA A 107 -5.10 19.67 -11.69
C ALA A 107 -6.16 19.55 -12.79
N LEU A 108 -5.85 18.86 -13.88
CA LEU A 108 -6.81 18.60 -14.98
C LEU A 108 -7.99 17.75 -14.52
N THR A 109 -7.75 16.74 -13.69
CA THR A 109 -8.81 15.90 -13.11
C THR A 109 -9.74 16.72 -12.22
N VAL A 110 -9.20 17.57 -11.34
CA VAL A 110 -10.00 18.45 -10.46
C VAL A 110 -10.85 19.42 -11.28
N VAL A 111 -10.28 20.03 -12.34
CA VAL A 111 -11.03 20.92 -13.24
C VAL A 111 -12.12 20.15 -13.97
N GLY A 112 -11.81 18.97 -14.53
CA GLY A 112 -12.77 18.12 -15.21
C GLY A 112 -13.92 17.68 -14.31
N CYS A 113 -13.63 17.22 -13.10
CA CYS A 113 -14.63 16.87 -12.08
C CYS A 113 -15.47 18.08 -11.68
N SER A 114 -14.88 19.28 -11.54
CA SER A 114 -15.61 20.49 -11.22
C SER A 114 -16.60 20.87 -12.32
N VAL A 115 -16.21 20.74 -13.58
CA VAL A 115 -17.12 20.95 -14.73
C VAL A 115 -18.24 19.91 -14.73
N ALA A 116 -17.92 18.64 -14.56
CA ALA A 116 -18.91 17.56 -14.51
C ALA A 116 -19.88 17.73 -13.35
N ASN A 117 -19.40 18.08 -12.16
CA ASN A 117 -20.22 18.40 -10.98
C ASN A 117 -21.16 19.59 -11.23
N PHE A 118 -20.65 20.64 -11.88
CA PHE A 118 -21.51 21.79 -12.26
C PHE A 118 -22.63 21.38 -13.21
N VAL A 119 -22.31 20.61 -14.25
CA VAL A 119 -23.29 20.12 -15.23
C VAL A 119 -24.32 19.19 -14.56
N ALA A 120 -23.89 18.29 -13.71
CA ALA A 120 -24.77 17.41 -12.95
C ALA A 120 -25.67 18.21 -11.99
N ALA A 121 -25.10 19.19 -11.28
CA ALA A 121 -25.85 20.06 -10.41
C ALA A 121 -26.92 20.86 -11.18
N ASP A 122 -26.56 21.50 -12.28
CA ASP A 122 -27.49 22.32 -13.07
C ASP A 122 -28.59 21.52 -13.76
N ARG A 123 -28.27 20.34 -14.31
CA ARG A 123 -29.18 19.54 -15.14
C ARG A 123 -29.94 18.46 -14.39
N VAL A 124 -29.41 17.96 -13.31
CA VAL A 124 -29.97 16.79 -12.57
C VAL A 124 -30.43 17.17 -11.17
N VAL A 125 -29.57 17.84 -10.41
CA VAL A 125 -29.84 18.13 -8.97
C VAL A 125 -30.89 19.24 -8.82
N PHE A 126 -30.61 20.39 -9.45
CA PHE A 126 -31.44 21.59 -9.32
C PHE A 126 -32.45 21.76 -10.46
N LYS A 127 -32.80 20.68 -11.19
CA LYS A 127 -33.84 20.69 -12.23
C LYS A 127 -35.23 20.82 -11.58
N PRO A 128 -36.12 21.70 -12.07
CA PRO A 128 -37.49 21.77 -11.60
C PRO A 128 -38.26 20.47 -11.93
N GLY A 129 -38.90 19.85 -10.93
CA GLY A 129 -39.95 18.84 -11.12
C GLY A 129 -39.54 17.40 -11.44
N SER A 130 -38.41 16.88 -11.03
CA SER A 130 -38.04 15.46 -11.28
C SER A 130 -38.41 14.50 -10.16
N HIS A 131 -39.32 13.58 -10.46
CA HIS A 131 -39.87 12.56 -9.54
C HIS A 131 -39.19 11.20 -9.68
N MET A 132 -37.90 11.03 -9.47
CA MET A 132 -37.38 9.64 -9.52
C MET A 132 -36.01 9.53 -8.89
N TRP A 133 -35.95 8.98 -7.63
CA TRP A 133 -34.67 8.45 -7.09
C TRP A 133 -34.80 7.87 -5.66
N ARG A 134 -35.75 6.95 -5.46
CA ARG A 134 -35.80 6.12 -4.24
C ARG A 134 -34.57 5.20 -4.04
N PRO A 135 -33.92 4.64 -5.11
CA PRO A 135 -32.77 3.75 -4.91
C PRO A 135 -31.47 4.46 -4.49
N ALA A 136 -31.27 5.74 -4.84
CA ALA A 136 -30.04 6.46 -4.52
C ALA A 136 -29.89 6.78 -3.01
N LEU A 137 -31.00 7.02 -2.31
CA LEU A 137 -30.99 7.26 -0.85
C LEU A 137 -30.61 5.99 -0.08
N LEU A 138 -31.06 4.82 -0.55
CA LEU A 138 -30.71 3.52 0.04
C LEU A 138 -29.23 3.16 -0.20
N LEU A 139 -28.71 3.50 -1.37
CA LEU A 139 -27.28 3.31 -1.68
C LEU A 139 -26.39 4.23 -0.82
N MET A 140 -26.83 5.45 -0.56
CA MET A 140 -26.14 6.42 0.27
C MET A 140 -26.14 6.02 1.75
N LEU A 141 -27.29 5.57 2.28
CA LEU A 141 -27.40 5.00 3.63
C LEU A 141 -26.53 3.73 3.78
N ALA A 142 -26.43 2.91 2.73
CA ALA A 142 -25.54 1.75 2.71
C ALA A 142 -24.04 2.15 2.70
N LEU A 143 -23.66 3.22 1.99
CA LEU A 143 -22.30 3.76 1.97
C LEU A 143 -21.91 4.43 3.29
N VAL A 144 -22.83 5.19 3.91
CA VAL A 144 -22.62 5.80 5.24
C VAL A 144 -22.62 4.74 6.34
N ALA A 145 -23.46 3.71 6.24
CA ALA A 145 -23.44 2.56 7.15
C ALA A 145 -22.17 1.69 6.98
N SER A 146 -21.52 1.77 5.81
CA SER A 146 -20.23 1.09 5.52
C SER A 146 -19.02 1.89 6.02
N SER A 147 -19.18 3.15 6.43
CA SER A 147 -18.14 3.94 7.09
C SER A 147 -18.05 3.65 8.60
N ALA A 148 -18.35 2.41 9.00
CA ALA A 148 -17.93 1.89 10.29
C ALA A 148 -16.41 2.13 10.44
N PRO A 149 -15.93 2.53 11.63
CA PRO A 149 -14.49 2.61 11.88
C PRO A 149 -13.87 1.33 11.35
N VAL A 150 -12.71 1.44 10.69
CA VAL A 150 -11.99 0.25 10.22
C VAL A 150 -11.80 -0.61 11.46
N ALA A 151 -12.70 -1.56 11.67
CA ALA A 151 -12.66 -2.44 12.81
C ALA A 151 -11.30 -3.13 12.78
N ALA A 152 -10.65 -3.23 13.93
CA ALA A 152 -9.44 -4.00 14.08
C ALA A 152 -9.64 -5.34 13.37
N ALA A 153 -8.68 -5.73 12.54
CA ALA A 153 -8.77 -6.98 11.83
C ALA A 153 -8.18 -8.07 12.72
N ASP A 154 -8.94 -9.11 12.98
CA ASP A 154 -8.47 -10.24 13.77
C ASP A 154 -7.72 -11.23 12.89
N LEU A 155 -6.49 -11.54 13.27
CA LEU A 155 -5.74 -12.65 12.70
C LEU A 155 -6.35 -13.98 13.19
N ARG A 156 -7.11 -14.63 12.34
CA ARG A 156 -7.82 -15.85 12.67
C ARG A 156 -6.91 -17.07 12.60
N PRO A 157 -7.17 -18.11 13.40
CA PRO A 157 -6.37 -19.35 13.36
C PRO A 157 -6.34 -20.00 11.97
N ASP A 158 -7.49 -20.08 11.27
CA ASP A 158 -7.59 -20.64 9.93
C ASP A 158 -6.77 -19.87 8.88
N THR A 159 -6.67 -18.55 9.03
CA THR A 159 -5.82 -17.66 8.21
C THR A 159 -4.34 -17.99 8.43
N LEU A 160 -3.95 -18.13 9.69
CA LEU A 160 -2.58 -18.45 10.07
C LEU A 160 -2.17 -19.85 9.64
N ASP A 161 -3.06 -20.84 9.79
CA ASP A 161 -2.82 -22.22 9.38
C ASP A 161 -2.62 -22.33 7.86
N ALA A 162 -3.43 -21.60 7.08
CA ALA A 162 -3.26 -21.53 5.63
C ALA A 162 -1.93 -20.89 5.22
N PHE A 163 -1.51 -19.80 5.90
CA PHE A 163 -0.20 -19.19 5.68
C PHE A 163 0.94 -20.15 6.04
N ASN A 164 0.88 -20.80 7.19
CA ASN A 164 1.89 -21.77 7.61
C ASN A 164 1.97 -22.97 6.64
N HIS A 165 0.85 -23.41 6.10
CA HIS A 165 0.84 -24.44 5.05
C HIS A 165 1.53 -23.94 3.78
N TYR A 166 1.21 -22.73 3.33
CA TYR A 166 1.85 -22.09 2.17
C TYR A 166 3.36 -22.00 2.33
N VAL A 167 3.83 -21.57 3.51
CA VAL A 167 5.25 -21.46 3.85
C VAL A 167 5.93 -22.84 3.80
N ARG A 168 5.35 -23.88 4.43
CA ARG A 168 5.92 -25.24 4.38
C ARG A 168 6.09 -25.75 2.95
N MET A 169 5.11 -25.54 2.08
CA MET A 169 5.19 -25.95 0.67
C MET A 169 6.26 -25.16 -0.09
N THR A 170 6.37 -23.85 0.20
CA THR A 170 7.41 -22.99 -0.37
C THR A 170 8.80 -23.46 0.05
N GLU A 171 9.02 -23.75 1.33
CA GLU A 171 10.28 -24.22 1.86
C GLU A 171 10.67 -25.60 1.35
N SER A 172 9.70 -26.49 1.19
CA SER A 172 9.94 -27.81 0.57
C SER A 172 10.52 -27.69 -0.87
N ARG A 173 10.04 -26.70 -1.64
CA ARG A 173 10.62 -26.37 -2.95
C ARG A 173 12.04 -25.85 -2.80
N MET A 174 12.27 -24.88 -1.88
CA MET A 174 13.60 -24.30 -1.63
C MET A 174 14.62 -25.35 -1.19
N ASP A 175 14.22 -26.30 -0.36
CA ASP A 175 15.10 -27.41 0.05
C ASP A 175 15.57 -28.23 -1.14
N GLY A 176 14.72 -28.46 -2.14
CA GLY A 176 15.12 -29.07 -3.40
C GLY A 176 16.17 -28.25 -4.17
N GLU A 177 16.02 -26.93 -4.15
CA GLU A 177 16.97 -26.00 -4.79
C GLU A 177 18.34 -26.00 -4.08
N LEU A 178 18.32 -25.95 -2.74
CA LEU A 178 19.53 -25.96 -1.92
C LEU A 178 20.33 -27.27 -2.05
N HIS A 179 19.64 -28.39 -2.27
CA HIS A 179 20.30 -29.70 -2.49
C HIS A 179 20.75 -29.93 -3.94
N GLY A 180 20.72 -28.89 -4.78
CA GLY A 180 21.26 -28.95 -6.15
C GLY A 180 20.40 -29.69 -7.17
N LYS A 181 19.11 -29.94 -6.85
CA LYS A 181 18.18 -30.58 -7.82
C LYS A 181 17.85 -29.67 -9.00
N VAL A 182 17.96 -28.36 -8.82
CA VAL A 182 17.77 -27.32 -9.85
C VAL A 182 18.75 -26.18 -9.62
N ALA A 183 18.81 -25.21 -10.54
CA ALA A 183 19.68 -24.05 -10.40
C ALA A 183 19.38 -23.26 -9.12
N PHE A 184 20.43 -22.79 -8.45
CA PHE A 184 20.36 -22.11 -7.15
C PHE A 184 19.62 -20.76 -7.21
N LEU A 185 19.89 -19.97 -8.25
CA LEU A 185 19.20 -18.72 -8.47
C LEU A 185 17.96 -18.91 -9.37
N TRP A 186 16.88 -18.25 -9.04
CA TRP A 186 15.64 -18.26 -9.81
C TRP A 186 15.84 -17.78 -11.26
N VAL A 187 16.65 -16.74 -11.46
CA VAL A 187 16.92 -16.19 -12.81
C VAL A 187 17.56 -17.22 -13.75
N ASP A 188 18.29 -18.20 -13.23
CA ASP A 188 18.89 -19.27 -14.04
C ASP A 188 17.86 -20.29 -14.55
N ARG A 189 16.66 -20.29 -13.96
CA ARG A 189 15.55 -21.19 -14.31
C ARG A 189 14.60 -20.59 -15.34
N LEU A 190 14.79 -19.32 -15.68
CA LEU A 190 13.97 -18.65 -16.69
C LEU A 190 14.24 -19.23 -18.09
N PRO A 191 13.25 -19.18 -18.99
CA PRO A 191 13.45 -19.42 -20.41
C PRO A 191 14.63 -18.60 -20.96
N GLU A 192 15.34 -19.09 -21.95
CA GLU A 192 16.61 -18.50 -22.41
C GLU A 192 16.50 -17.01 -22.73
N ALA A 193 15.49 -16.60 -23.47
CA ALA A 193 15.30 -15.19 -23.84
C ALA A 193 15.07 -14.30 -22.61
N GLU A 194 14.21 -14.73 -21.68
CA GLU A 194 13.92 -14.01 -20.43
C GLU A 194 15.15 -13.99 -19.51
N ARG A 195 15.92 -15.08 -19.46
CA ARG A 195 17.16 -15.17 -18.68
C ARG A 195 18.21 -14.19 -19.18
N LEU A 196 18.41 -14.10 -20.49
CA LEU A 196 19.35 -13.14 -21.09
C LEU A 196 18.95 -11.71 -20.80
N GLU A 197 17.67 -11.38 -20.93
CA GLU A 197 17.15 -10.06 -20.59
C GLU A 197 17.32 -9.75 -19.10
N ALA A 198 16.98 -10.69 -18.20
CA ALA A 198 17.15 -10.54 -16.77
C ALA A 198 18.61 -10.24 -16.41
N TYR A 199 19.56 -10.99 -16.94
CA TYR A 199 20.98 -10.72 -16.71
C TYR A 199 21.44 -9.36 -17.28
N ALA A 200 20.97 -8.98 -18.45
CA ALA A 200 21.26 -7.67 -19.02
C ALA A 200 20.76 -6.53 -18.11
N ARG A 201 19.56 -6.67 -17.55
CA ARG A 201 18.98 -5.72 -16.58
C ARG A 201 19.79 -5.69 -15.28
N LEU A 202 20.14 -6.83 -14.71
CA LEU A 202 20.96 -6.96 -13.51
C LEU A 202 22.31 -6.26 -13.68
N LYS A 203 22.98 -6.45 -14.82
CA LYS A 203 24.26 -5.80 -15.14
C LYS A 203 24.15 -4.27 -15.31
N ARG A 204 23.00 -3.76 -15.74
CA ARG A 204 22.71 -2.31 -15.71
C ARG A 204 22.40 -1.77 -14.31
N GLY A 205 22.36 -2.65 -13.30
CA GLY A 205 22.09 -2.28 -11.93
C GLY A 205 20.59 -2.18 -11.58
N GLU A 206 19.73 -2.73 -12.44
CA GLU A 206 18.31 -2.88 -12.13
C GLU A 206 18.09 -4.08 -11.19
N THR A 207 16.98 -4.07 -10.45
CA THR A 207 16.49 -5.24 -9.74
C THR A 207 15.45 -5.94 -10.61
N VAL A 208 15.55 -7.26 -10.75
CA VAL A 208 14.56 -8.06 -11.47
C VAL A 208 13.65 -8.73 -10.45
N VAL A 209 12.35 -8.45 -10.51
CA VAL A 209 11.36 -8.95 -9.53
C VAL A 209 10.22 -9.64 -10.26
N SER A 210 9.72 -10.73 -9.68
CA SER A 210 8.56 -11.48 -10.17
C SER A 210 7.65 -11.90 -9.02
N ARG A 211 6.36 -12.00 -9.32
CA ARG A 211 5.39 -12.59 -8.39
C ARG A 211 5.46 -14.11 -8.48
N LEU A 212 5.43 -14.77 -7.32
CA LEU A 212 5.33 -16.21 -7.23
C LEU A 212 3.97 -16.63 -6.67
N VAL A 213 3.60 -17.88 -6.94
CA VAL A 213 2.41 -18.54 -6.37
C VAL A 213 2.79 -19.97 -6.02
N THR A 214 2.71 -20.30 -4.74
CA THR A 214 2.90 -21.68 -4.28
C THR A 214 1.59 -22.45 -4.42
N ARG A 215 1.68 -23.68 -4.93
CA ARG A 215 0.54 -24.56 -5.17
C ARG A 215 0.71 -25.86 -4.43
N ASP A 216 -0.39 -26.41 -3.93
CA ASP A 216 -0.47 -27.77 -3.40
C ASP A 216 -1.30 -28.62 -4.34
N ALA A 217 -0.75 -29.76 -4.80
CA ALA A 217 -1.37 -30.64 -5.79
C ALA A 217 -1.96 -29.87 -7.01
N GLY A 218 -1.24 -28.83 -7.49
CA GLY A 218 -1.64 -28.02 -8.64
C GLY A 218 -2.66 -26.91 -8.34
N LYS A 219 -3.23 -26.86 -7.13
CA LYS A 219 -4.20 -25.83 -6.69
C LYS A 219 -3.51 -24.71 -5.92
N GLU A 220 -3.99 -23.49 -6.09
CA GLU A 220 -3.52 -22.35 -5.30
C GLU A 220 -4.00 -22.49 -3.85
N ILE A 221 -3.10 -22.20 -2.91
CA ILE A 221 -3.39 -22.20 -1.49
C ILE A 221 -3.97 -20.83 -1.15
N ASN A 222 -5.27 -20.77 -0.87
CA ASN A 222 -5.95 -19.55 -0.47
C ASN A 222 -5.96 -19.40 1.06
N SER A 223 -5.72 -18.17 1.53
CA SER A 223 -5.83 -17.85 2.95
C SER A 223 -7.20 -17.25 3.24
N PRO A 224 -8.06 -17.92 4.06
CA PRO A 224 -9.30 -17.33 4.50
C PRO A 224 -9.04 -16.00 5.21
N HIS A 225 -9.84 -14.98 4.92
CA HIS A 225 -9.75 -13.65 5.56
C HIS A 225 -8.40 -12.92 5.46
N GLY A 226 -7.42 -13.49 4.71
CA GLY A 226 -6.09 -12.93 4.51
C GLY A 226 -5.68 -12.91 3.05
N LEU A 227 -4.59 -12.18 2.76
CA LEU A 227 -3.91 -12.16 1.47
C LEU A 227 -2.46 -12.59 1.66
N ILE A 228 -2.04 -13.61 0.93
CA ILE A 228 -0.63 -14.01 0.86
C ILE A 228 0.01 -13.28 -0.32
N HIS A 229 1.09 -12.56 -0.01
CA HIS A 229 1.92 -11.89 -1.00
C HIS A 229 3.23 -12.65 -1.10
N HIS A 230 3.57 -13.11 -2.30
CA HIS A 230 4.77 -13.89 -2.54
C HIS A 230 5.53 -13.31 -3.73
N TRP A 231 6.73 -12.82 -3.47
CA TRP A 231 7.57 -12.15 -4.46
C TRP A 231 9.00 -12.65 -4.37
N ILE A 232 9.67 -12.75 -5.52
CA ILE A 232 11.09 -13.04 -5.63
C ILE A 232 11.77 -11.90 -6.38
N GLY A 233 12.95 -11.53 -5.94
CA GLY A 233 13.75 -10.51 -6.61
C GLY A 233 15.23 -10.86 -6.60
N THR A 234 15.94 -10.41 -7.62
CA THR A 234 17.39 -10.59 -7.75
C THR A 234 18.04 -9.24 -8.04
N SER A 235 19.19 -8.98 -7.41
CA SER A 235 20.08 -7.85 -7.70
C SER A 235 21.50 -8.34 -7.92
N PHE A 236 22.32 -7.53 -8.58
CA PHE A 236 23.72 -7.80 -8.84
C PHE A 236 24.63 -6.72 -8.26
N ALA A 237 25.64 -7.13 -7.52
CA ALA A 237 26.68 -6.28 -6.96
C ALA A 237 28.02 -6.61 -7.65
N PRO A 238 28.49 -5.78 -8.59
CA PRO A 238 29.75 -6.02 -9.30
C PRO A 238 30.93 -5.94 -8.33
N HIS A 239 31.93 -6.78 -8.53
CA HIS A 239 33.18 -6.84 -7.76
C HIS A 239 33.02 -7.09 -6.25
N ALA A 240 31.80 -7.37 -5.76
CA ALA A 240 31.58 -7.77 -4.37
C ALA A 240 31.93 -9.25 -4.17
N THR A 241 32.20 -9.61 -2.91
CA THR A 241 32.35 -11.02 -2.48
C THR A 241 31.13 -11.45 -1.67
N ALA A 242 30.88 -12.76 -1.59
CA ALA A 242 29.80 -13.31 -0.78
C ALA A 242 29.94 -12.91 0.70
N ASP A 243 31.16 -12.91 1.24
CA ASP A 243 31.43 -12.51 2.62
C ASP A 243 31.08 -11.03 2.86
N ARG A 244 31.38 -10.16 1.89
CA ARG A 244 31.03 -8.75 1.98
C ARG A 244 29.52 -8.53 1.98
N VAL A 245 28.80 -9.22 1.11
CA VAL A 245 27.32 -9.18 1.09
C VAL A 245 26.75 -9.67 2.42
N VAL A 246 27.21 -10.81 2.92
CA VAL A 246 26.77 -11.38 4.19
C VAL A 246 27.07 -10.43 5.35
N SER A 247 28.23 -9.76 5.37
CA SER A 247 28.57 -8.79 6.41
C SER A 247 27.59 -7.61 6.44
N VAL A 248 27.14 -7.11 5.28
CA VAL A 248 26.12 -6.05 5.18
C VAL A 248 24.75 -6.57 5.63
N MET A 249 24.40 -7.81 5.27
CA MET A 249 23.13 -8.43 5.69
C MET A 249 23.08 -8.73 7.20
N GLN A 250 24.21 -8.94 7.86
CA GLN A 250 24.31 -9.18 9.30
C GLN A 250 24.45 -7.89 10.13
N ASP A 251 24.62 -6.75 9.49
CA ASP A 251 24.81 -5.45 10.15
C ASP A 251 23.44 -4.81 10.49
N TYR A 252 22.65 -5.52 11.29
CA TYR A 252 21.30 -5.11 11.68
C TYR A 252 21.27 -3.77 12.42
N ASP A 253 22.32 -3.44 13.15
CA ASP A 253 22.40 -2.19 13.91
C ASP A 253 22.50 -0.94 13.00
N ARG A 254 22.81 -1.14 11.72
CA ARG A 254 22.85 -0.07 10.70
C ARG A 254 21.74 -0.14 9.64
N TYR A 255 20.74 -0.95 9.82
CA TYR A 255 19.64 -1.04 8.84
C TYR A 255 18.87 0.27 8.70
N GLN A 256 18.76 1.09 9.73
CA GLN A 256 18.18 2.43 9.65
C GLN A 256 18.97 3.38 8.74
N GLU A 257 20.26 3.15 8.51
CA GLU A 257 21.09 3.91 7.57
C GLU A 257 20.97 3.32 6.16
N ILE A 258 21.09 1.99 6.05
CA ILE A 258 21.10 1.24 4.78
C ILE A 258 19.73 1.30 4.09
N TYR A 259 18.67 1.15 4.87
CA TYR A 259 17.29 1.03 4.36
C TYR A 259 16.42 2.25 4.71
N SER A 260 17.03 3.43 4.91
CA SER A 260 16.28 4.68 5.05
C SER A 260 15.50 5.00 3.76
N PRO A 261 14.25 5.50 3.83
CA PRO A 261 13.45 5.80 5.03
C PRO A 261 12.58 4.64 5.54
N ASN A 262 12.63 3.45 4.92
CA ASN A 262 11.71 2.34 5.21
C ASN A 262 12.03 1.63 6.54
N VAL A 263 13.24 1.78 7.07
CA VAL A 263 13.62 1.35 8.39
C VAL A 263 13.96 2.57 9.24
N ARG A 264 13.28 2.72 10.40
CA ARG A 264 13.50 3.85 11.32
C ARG A 264 14.45 3.51 12.45
N ARG A 265 14.36 2.30 12.96
CA ARG A 265 15.19 1.77 14.05
C ARG A 265 15.47 0.31 13.79
N SER A 266 16.64 -0.15 14.16
CA SER A 266 17.00 -1.56 14.07
C SER A 266 18.16 -1.88 15.01
N HIS A 267 18.17 -3.09 15.53
CA HIS A 267 19.29 -3.60 16.34
C HIS A 267 19.23 -5.12 16.44
N THR A 268 20.37 -5.67 16.75
CA THR A 268 20.54 -7.08 17.12
C THR A 268 20.09 -7.30 18.56
N ILE A 269 19.05 -8.11 18.79
CA ILE A 269 18.60 -8.49 20.15
C ILE A 269 19.58 -9.53 20.73
N SER A 270 19.90 -10.56 19.94
CA SER A 270 20.87 -11.60 20.33
C SER A 270 21.51 -12.26 19.11
N ARG A 271 22.70 -12.80 19.31
CA ARG A 271 23.42 -13.57 18.29
C ARG A 271 24.01 -14.85 18.90
N GLN A 272 23.81 -15.97 18.21
CA GLN A 272 24.42 -17.27 18.54
C GLN A 272 24.98 -17.88 17.25
N GLY A 273 26.31 -17.70 17.02
CA GLY A 273 26.95 -18.13 15.78
C GLY A 273 26.33 -17.42 14.57
N GLU A 274 25.74 -18.20 13.66
CA GLU A 274 25.07 -17.75 12.45
C GLU A 274 23.53 -17.55 12.63
N THR A 275 23.05 -17.56 13.85
CA THR A 275 21.64 -17.29 14.18
C THR A 275 21.54 -15.97 14.92
N PHE A 276 20.61 -15.12 14.45
CA PHE A 276 20.34 -13.79 15.01
C PHE A 276 18.88 -13.69 15.42
N LYS A 277 18.63 -13.00 16.52
CA LYS A 277 17.34 -12.41 16.82
C LYS A 277 17.47 -10.91 16.66
N THR A 278 16.58 -10.29 15.87
CA THR A 278 16.70 -8.89 15.46
C THR A 278 15.40 -8.14 15.67
N TYR A 279 15.52 -6.86 15.96
CA TYR A 279 14.41 -5.91 15.95
C TYR A 279 14.56 -4.94 14.79
N VAL A 280 13.43 -4.69 14.07
CA VAL A 280 13.37 -3.72 12.99
C VAL A 280 12.06 -2.95 13.07
N GLN A 281 12.12 -1.63 13.17
CA GLN A 281 10.96 -0.77 13.05
C GLN A 281 10.78 -0.36 11.59
N LEU A 282 9.77 -0.95 10.95
CA LEU A 282 9.43 -0.66 9.56
C LEU A 282 8.55 0.59 9.46
N TYR A 283 8.80 1.39 8.45
CA TYR A 283 7.98 2.52 8.07
C TYR A 283 7.54 2.39 6.61
N MET A 284 6.24 2.38 6.39
CA MET A 284 5.64 2.33 5.07
C MET A 284 4.76 3.56 4.88
N LYS A 285 4.95 4.28 3.77
CA LYS A 285 4.12 5.43 3.41
C LYS A 285 3.63 5.29 1.98
N LYS A 286 2.33 5.10 1.84
CA LYS A 286 1.61 5.13 0.56
C LYS A 286 0.41 6.07 0.69
N VAL A 287 -0.81 5.53 0.72
CA VAL A 287 -2.04 6.28 1.02
C VAL A 287 -2.11 6.60 2.51
N VAL A 288 -1.70 5.66 3.35
CA VAL A 288 -1.56 5.81 4.80
C VAL A 288 -0.11 5.57 5.22
N SER A 289 0.28 6.17 6.34
CA SER A 289 1.57 5.87 6.97
C SER A 289 1.38 4.79 8.02
N VAL A 290 2.17 3.72 7.92
CA VAL A 290 2.15 2.59 8.84
C VAL A 290 3.53 2.43 9.46
N VAL A 291 3.58 2.28 10.77
CA VAL A 291 4.79 1.94 11.52
C VAL A 291 4.58 0.60 12.19
N LEU A 292 5.52 -0.31 12.01
CA LEU A 292 5.46 -1.66 12.56
C LEU A 292 6.72 -1.94 13.36
N ASN A 293 6.57 -2.36 14.61
CA ASN A 293 7.64 -2.95 15.40
C ASN A 293 7.70 -4.44 15.09
N THR A 294 8.84 -4.91 14.58
CA THR A 294 8.98 -6.29 14.12
C THR A 294 10.21 -6.96 14.75
N GLU A 295 10.06 -8.24 15.08
CA GLU A 295 11.17 -9.08 15.51
C GLU A 295 11.28 -10.29 14.59
N TYR A 296 12.51 -10.70 14.33
CA TYR A 296 12.83 -11.82 13.44
C TYR A 296 13.84 -12.76 14.08
N ASP A 297 13.64 -14.06 13.82
CA ASP A 297 14.66 -15.07 13.97
C ASP A 297 15.29 -15.33 12.60
N VAL A 298 16.60 -15.09 12.48
CA VAL A 298 17.33 -15.20 11.21
C VAL A 298 18.44 -16.21 11.34
N ARG A 299 18.53 -17.13 10.39
CA ARG A 299 19.61 -18.12 10.28
C ARG A 299 20.35 -17.99 8.95
N TYR A 300 21.66 -17.93 9.02
CA TYR A 300 22.56 -18.00 7.88
C TYR A 300 23.11 -19.42 7.74
N THR A 301 23.09 -19.95 6.53
CA THR A 301 23.66 -21.27 6.22
C THR A 301 24.64 -21.11 5.07
N ARG A 302 25.91 -21.35 5.35
CA ARG A 302 26.95 -21.37 4.32
C ARG A 302 26.93 -22.73 3.62
N LEU A 303 26.63 -22.72 2.33
CA LEU A 303 26.55 -23.93 1.50
C LEU A 303 27.89 -24.25 0.84
N SER A 304 28.69 -23.22 0.52
CA SER A 304 30.05 -23.32 -0.03
C SER A 304 30.83 -22.04 0.26
N GLY A 305 32.07 -21.92 -0.24
CA GLY A 305 32.83 -20.68 -0.18
C GLY A 305 32.16 -19.51 -0.91
N THR A 306 31.32 -19.78 -1.91
CA THR A 306 30.68 -18.79 -2.78
C THR A 306 29.17 -18.72 -2.64
N ARG A 307 28.54 -19.59 -1.82
CA ARG A 307 27.08 -19.67 -1.66
C ARG A 307 26.66 -19.62 -0.20
N VAL A 308 25.72 -18.69 0.09
CA VAL A 308 25.09 -18.57 1.41
C VAL A 308 23.58 -18.50 1.20
N HIS A 309 22.83 -19.14 2.08
CA HIS A 309 21.39 -19.06 2.16
C HIS A 309 20.95 -18.56 3.52
N THR A 310 19.88 -17.74 3.56
CA THR A 310 19.32 -17.22 4.81
C THR A 310 17.84 -17.53 4.90
N ARG A 311 17.37 -17.80 6.12
CA ARG A 311 15.95 -17.89 6.45
C ARG A 311 15.66 -16.92 7.58
N SER A 312 14.67 -16.08 7.40
CA SER A 312 14.23 -15.08 8.36
C SER A 312 12.73 -15.21 8.57
N TYR A 313 12.32 -15.43 9.81
CA TYR A 313 10.93 -15.60 10.20
C TYR A 313 10.52 -14.48 11.14
N SER A 314 9.39 -13.84 10.85
CA SER A 314 8.81 -12.89 11.79
C SER A 314 8.28 -13.63 13.02
N THR A 315 8.85 -13.33 14.18
CA THR A 315 8.38 -13.87 15.48
C THR A 315 7.37 -12.95 16.14
N ARG A 316 7.45 -11.65 15.83
CA ARG A 316 6.55 -10.62 16.34
C ARG A 316 6.37 -9.52 15.30
N ILE A 317 5.13 -9.09 15.08
CA ILE A 317 4.79 -7.89 14.33
C ILE A 317 3.69 -7.17 15.11
N ALA A 318 3.92 -5.90 15.49
CA ALA A 318 2.96 -5.05 16.17
C ALA A 318 2.86 -3.70 15.46
N GLU A 319 1.64 -3.29 15.16
CA GLU A 319 1.36 -1.97 14.59
C GLU A 319 1.51 -0.90 15.67
N VAL A 320 2.20 0.19 15.34
CA VAL A 320 2.38 1.34 16.23
C VAL A 320 1.27 2.35 15.94
N GLN A 321 0.42 2.60 16.92
CA GLN A 321 -0.60 3.62 16.91
C GLN A 321 0.02 4.95 17.35
N ASP A 322 -0.43 6.05 16.75
CA ASP A 322 -0.01 7.43 17.02
C ASP A 322 1.53 7.63 17.03
N PRO A 323 2.23 7.15 15.99
CA PRO A 323 3.70 7.11 15.97
C PRO A 323 4.30 8.52 16.02
N GLY A 324 5.26 8.71 16.95
CA GLY A 324 5.96 9.97 17.16
C GLY A 324 5.22 10.98 18.04
N THR A 325 4.13 10.59 18.67
CA THR A 325 3.38 11.40 19.66
C THR A 325 3.62 10.91 21.08
N ALA A 326 3.12 11.64 22.08
CA ALA A 326 3.16 11.22 23.48
C ALA A 326 2.26 10.00 23.76
N ASP A 327 1.28 9.73 22.91
CA ASP A 327 0.32 8.62 23.01
C ASP A 327 0.75 7.39 22.18
N GLU A 328 2.00 7.36 21.69
CA GLU A 328 2.55 6.24 20.93
C GLU A 328 2.45 4.93 21.72
N LYS A 329 1.74 3.96 21.14
CA LYS A 329 1.56 2.63 21.74
C LYS A 329 1.45 1.56 20.66
N GLU A 330 1.73 0.32 21.03
CA GLU A 330 1.50 -0.82 20.14
C GLU A 330 0.04 -1.29 20.21
N ALA A 331 -0.51 -1.61 19.05
CA ALA A 331 -1.77 -2.35 18.96
C ALA A 331 -1.56 -3.78 19.47
N PRO A 332 -2.58 -4.44 20.05
CA PRO A 332 -2.51 -5.85 20.40
C PRO A 332 -2.21 -6.69 19.15
N ILE A 333 -1.26 -7.62 19.26
CA ILE A 333 -0.84 -8.47 18.14
C ILE A 333 -2.02 -9.25 17.58
N GLY A 334 -2.23 -9.17 16.27
CA GLY A 334 -3.35 -9.83 15.59
C GLY A 334 -4.70 -9.14 15.75
N HIS A 335 -4.78 -8.00 16.47
CA HIS A 335 -5.95 -7.13 16.62
C HIS A 335 -5.58 -5.69 16.23
N ASP A 336 -5.16 -5.52 14.99
CA ASP A 336 -4.63 -4.29 14.44
C ASP A 336 -5.30 -3.96 13.08
N SER A 337 -4.73 -3.06 12.30
CA SER A 337 -5.27 -2.73 10.97
C SER A 337 -5.05 -3.84 9.94
N GLY A 338 -4.24 -4.85 10.25
CA GLY A 338 -3.96 -6.00 9.38
C GLY A 338 -3.09 -5.68 8.17
N TYR A 339 -2.30 -4.63 8.23
CA TYR A 339 -1.39 -4.29 7.13
C TYR A 339 -0.31 -5.34 6.92
N LEU A 340 0.18 -5.94 8.00
CA LEU A 340 1.17 -7.02 7.97
C LEU A 340 1.08 -7.86 9.25
N TRP A 341 0.73 -9.14 9.12
CA TRP A 341 0.65 -10.07 10.26
C TRP A 341 1.82 -11.03 10.33
N ARG A 342 2.38 -11.42 9.16
CA ARG A 342 3.55 -12.29 9.01
C ARG A 342 4.42 -11.80 7.86
N PHE A 343 5.72 -11.97 8.02
CA PHE A 343 6.69 -11.68 6.98
C PHE A 343 7.89 -12.61 7.11
N ASP A 344 8.00 -13.54 6.20
CA ASP A 344 9.12 -14.48 6.11
C ASP A 344 9.94 -14.16 4.86
N ASN A 345 11.26 -14.18 4.99
CA ASN A 345 12.16 -13.79 3.92
C ASN A 345 13.32 -14.77 3.81
N TYR A 346 13.63 -15.16 2.59
CA TYR A 346 14.65 -16.15 2.24
C TYR A 346 15.60 -15.52 1.23
N CYS A 347 16.89 -15.38 1.58
CA CYS A 347 17.84 -14.83 0.65
C CYS A 347 18.92 -15.85 0.28
N SER A 348 19.25 -15.88 -1.00
CA SER A 348 20.32 -16.69 -1.59
C SER A 348 21.38 -15.76 -2.16
N VAL A 349 22.62 -15.93 -1.73
CA VAL A 349 23.79 -15.17 -2.17
C VAL A 349 24.67 -16.10 -2.96
N GLU A 350 25.03 -15.75 -4.19
CA GLU A 350 25.95 -16.49 -5.04
C GLU A 350 27.03 -15.59 -5.65
N GLU A 351 28.28 -15.86 -5.29
CA GLU A 351 29.44 -15.21 -5.88
C GLU A 351 29.82 -15.91 -7.18
N ARG A 352 30.03 -15.12 -8.23
CA ARG A 352 30.53 -15.51 -9.54
C ARG A 352 31.72 -14.63 -9.95
N ALA A 353 32.40 -14.95 -11.01
CA ALA A 353 33.63 -14.28 -11.43
C ALA A 353 33.50 -12.73 -11.54
N GLU A 354 32.33 -12.21 -11.87
CA GLU A 354 32.09 -10.79 -12.10
C GLU A 354 31.52 -10.03 -10.86
N GLY A 355 31.16 -10.76 -9.78
CA GLY A 355 30.56 -10.20 -8.56
C GLY A 355 29.52 -11.12 -7.95
N VAL A 356 28.63 -10.58 -7.14
CA VAL A 356 27.66 -11.34 -6.37
C VAL A 356 26.23 -11.07 -6.83
N TYR A 357 25.49 -12.14 -7.03
CA TYR A 357 24.04 -12.11 -7.20
C TYR A 357 23.36 -12.35 -5.86
N VAL A 358 22.46 -11.47 -5.51
CA VAL A 358 21.64 -11.59 -4.29
C VAL A 358 20.19 -11.72 -4.71
N GLN A 359 19.61 -12.84 -4.38
CA GLN A 359 18.20 -13.13 -4.60
C GLN A 359 17.49 -13.19 -3.25
N CYS A 360 16.38 -12.48 -3.10
CA CYS A 360 15.51 -12.62 -1.93
C CYS A 360 14.10 -12.99 -2.38
N GLU A 361 13.50 -13.91 -1.64
CA GLU A 361 12.12 -14.36 -1.81
C GLU A 361 11.36 -14.03 -0.52
N SER A 362 10.26 -13.28 -0.62
CA SER A 362 9.48 -12.83 0.52
C SER A 362 8.05 -13.37 0.46
N VAL A 363 7.60 -13.92 1.57
CA VAL A 363 6.22 -14.37 1.78
C VAL A 363 5.64 -13.59 2.93
N SER A 364 4.55 -12.87 2.69
CA SER A 364 3.89 -12.08 3.73
C SER A 364 2.40 -12.30 3.76
N LEU A 365 1.81 -12.08 4.92
CA LEU A 365 0.38 -12.19 5.19
C LEU A 365 -0.17 -10.86 5.67
N SER A 366 -1.18 -10.36 4.99
CA SER A 366 -1.99 -9.22 5.40
C SER A 366 -3.47 -9.58 5.45
N ARG A 367 -4.30 -8.68 6.00
CA ARG A 367 -5.76 -8.85 5.96
C ARG A 367 -6.29 -8.88 4.52
N ALA A 368 -7.41 -9.56 4.32
CA ALA A 368 -8.14 -9.48 3.07
C ALA A 368 -8.70 -8.06 2.84
N ILE A 369 -8.75 -7.65 1.58
CA ILE A 369 -9.39 -6.40 1.21
C ILE A 369 -10.90 -6.55 1.44
N PRO A 370 -11.55 -5.60 2.17
CA PRO A 370 -12.99 -5.66 2.38
C PRO A 370 -13.75 -5.76 1.05
N THR A 371 -14.83 -6.55 1.06
CA THR A 371 -15.68 -6.76 -0.11
C THR A 371 -16.14 -5.41 -0.68
N GLY A 372 -16.01 -5.23 -1.99
CA GLY A 372 -16.39 -4.01 -2.69
C GLY A 372 -15.28 -2.95 -2.80
N LEU A 373 -14.17 -3.03 -2.03
CA LEU A 373 -13.06 -2.08 -2.09
C LEU A 373 -11.87 -2.59 -2.93
N GLY A 374 -11.94 -3.82 -3.44
CA GLY A 374 -10.83 -4.45 -4.18
C GLY A 374 -10.35 -3.64 -5.39
N TRP A 375 -11.25 -3.02 -6.13
CA TRP A 375 -10.93 -2.20 -7.29
C TRP A 375 -10.19 -0.90 -6.94
N LEU A 376 -10.40 -0.37 -5.72
CA LEU A 376 -9.81 0.89 -5.26
C LEU A 376 -8.47 0.66 -4.55
N VAL A 377 -8.42 -0.30 -3.63
CA VAL A 377 -7.24 -0.52 -2.76
C VAL A 377 -6.35 -1.66 -3.26
N GLY A 378 -6.90 -2.58 -4.07
CA GLY A 378 -6.20 -3.75 -4.58
C GLY A 378 -4.86 -3.46 -5.25
N PRO A 379 -4.78 -2.51 -6.21
CA PRO A 379 -3.52 -2.14 -6.85
C PRO A 379 -2.43 -1.70 -5.86
N PHE A 380 -2.80 -0.94 -4.81
CA PHE A 380 -1.86 -0.48 -3.78
C PHE A 380 -1.40 -1.63 -2.88
N VAL A 381 -2.33 -2.46 -2.40
CA VAL A 381 -2.03 -3.59 -1.51
C VAL A 381 -1.13 -4.62 -2.21
N THR A 382 -1.30 -4.83 -3.51
CA THR A 382 -0.48 -5.77 -4.27
C THR A 382 0.87 -5.18 -4.70
N SER A 383 1.01 -3.86 -4.85
CA SER A 383 2.28 -3.23 -5.25
C SER A 383 3.27 -3.06 -4.10
N ILE A 384 2.80 -2.84 -2.88
CA ILE A 384 3.66 -2.57 -1.71
C ILE A 384 4.72 -3.66 -1.47
N PRO A 385 4.39 -4.97 -1.44
CA PRO A 385 5.39 -6.01 -1.22
C PRO A 385 6.46 -6.06 -2.31
N ARG A 386 6.06 -5.85 -3.57
CA ARG A 386 6.98 -5.77 -4.71
C ARG A 386 7.96 -4.60 -4.55
N GLU A 387 7.44 -3.41 -4.33
CA GLU A 387 8.23 -2.18 -4.19
C GLU A 387 9.18 -2.24 -2.98
N SER A 388 8.72 -2.86 -1.88
CA SER A 388 9.53 -3.08 -0.69
C SER A 388 10.72 -3.99 -1.00
N LEU A 389 10.52 -5.06 -1.75
CA LEU A 389 11.58 -5.98 -2.16
C LEU A 389 12.56 -5.30 -3.13
N GLU A 390 12.06 -4.57 -4.13
CA GLU A 390 12.88 -3.77 -5.07
C GLU A 390 13.73 -2.75 -4.31
N PHE A 391 13.13 -2.02 -3.36
CA PHE A 391 13.83 -1.05 -2.53
C PHE A 391 14.93 -1.71 -1.68
N THR A 392 14.63 -2.82 -1.01
CA THR A 392 15.57 -3.53 -0.13
C THR A 392 16.79 -4.01 -0.90
N LEU A 393 16.58 -4.70 -2.04
CA LEU A 393 17.67 -5.18 -2.89
C LEU A 393 18.48 -4.04 -3.49
N GLY A 394 17.81 -2.97 -3.92
CA GLY A 394 18.46 -1.78 -4.47
C GLY A 394 19.31 -1.03 -3.42
N SER A 395 18.82 -0.92 -2.19
CA SER A 395 19.53 -0.27 -1.09
C SER A 395 20.76 -1.07 -0.64
N MET A 396 20.62 -2.40 -0.54
CA MET A 396 21.74 -3.29 -0.25
C MET A 396 22.84 -3.17 -1.31
N ARG A 397 22.49 -3.18 -2.60
CA ARG A 397 23.44 -2.98 -3.70
C ARG A 397 24.17 -1.63 -3.57
N LYS A 398 23.46 -0.54 -3.24
CA LYS A 398 24.08 0.77 -3.00
C LYS A 398 25.09 0.73 -1.83
N ALA A 399 24.71 0.11 -0.71
CA ALA A 399 25.60 -0.02 0.45
C ALA A 399 26.89 -0.78 0.12
N LEU A 400 26.81 -1.78 -0.76
CA LEU A 400 27.98 -2.52 -1.25
C LEU A 400 28.88 -1.67 -2.17
N SER A 401 28.30 -0.74 -2.94
CA SER A 401 29.07 0.13 -3.85
C SER A 401 29.80 1.29 -3.15
N TYR A 402 29.30 1.79 -2.00
CA TYR A 402 29.91 2.91 -1.27
C TYR A 402 31.09 2.52 -0.38
N SER A 403 31.30 1.26 -0.09
CA SER A 403 32.36 0.79 0.82
C SER A 403 33.67 0.46 0.13
N GLY A 404 33.85 0.85 -1.12
CA GLY A 404 35.07 0.65 -1.94
C GLY A 404 35.94 1.93 -2.09
N LYS A 405 35.80 2.91 -1.18
CA LYS A 405 36.71 4.06 -1.10
C LYS A 405 37.43 4.08 0.22
#